data_dc2101a402d39ab096347bb25719115a
#
_entry.id   dc2101a402d39ab096347bb25719115a
#
_cell.length_a   1.000
_cell.length_b   1.000
_cell.length_c   1.000
_cell.angle_alpha   90.00
_cell.angle_beta   90.00
_cell.angle_gamma   90.00
#
_symmetry.space_group_name_H-M   'P 1'
#
loop_
_entity.id
_entity.type
_entity.pdbx_description
1 polymer ?
#
loop_
_entity_poly.entity_id
_entity_poly.type
_entity_poly.pdbx_seq_one_letter_code
_entity_poly.pdbx_strand_id
1 'polypeptide(L)'
;GLLLFSLILPLECFAGEVKKLPQPDKSSELMQLIDNRQSARSYSSKDISEQTLSDLLWASFGINKKGTRTIPTAKNEQNLKVFVVYQNSIWAYDAAANSLIKVSDEEISRYIAKQDFVKNAPVNLIYAGSDQINSPFHAGAAAQNVYLYATSKGLNTIVRGYIDKDELKDKLRLNRD
;
A
#
# COMPACT_ATOMS: atom_id res chain seq x y z
N GLY A 1 -9.63 18.92 -44.56
CA GLY A 1 -9.59 19.28 -43.16
C GLY A 1 -10.77 18.69 -42.43
N LEU A 2 -10.55 17.63 -41.61
CA LEU A 2 -11.58 17.03 -40.72
C LEU A 2 -11.51 17.77 -39.39
N LEU A 3 -12.54 18.56 -39.07
CA LEU A 3 -12.74 19.14 -37.75
C LEU A 3 -13.34 18.05 -36.83
N LEU A 4 -12.56 17.51 -35.90
CA LEU A 4 -13.06 16.69 -34.79
C LEU A 4 -13.74 17.64 -33.79
N PHE A 5 -15.08 17.65 -33.77
CA PHE A 5 -15.84 18.21 -32.66
C PHE A 5 -15.76 17.21 -31.48
N SER A 6 -14.96 17.55 -30.48
CA SER A 6 -15.01 16.89 -29.17
C SER A 6 -16.35 17.27 -28.54
N LEU A 7 -17.29 16.31 -28.51
CA LEU A 7 -18.54 16.45 -27.77
C LEU A 7 -18.17 16.33 -26.27
N ILE A 8 -17.97 17.47 -25.62
CA ILE A 8 -17.96 17.54 -24.16
C ILE A 8 -19.43 17.35 -23.76
N LEU A 9 -19.81 16.10 -23.41
CA LEU A 9 -21.09 15.87 -22.75
C LEU A 9 -21.07 16.68 -21.45
N PRO A 10 -22.05 17.58 -21.23
CA PRO A 10 -22.17 18.25 -19.96
C PRO A 10 -22.40 17.18 -18.88
N LEU A 11 -21.60 17.23 -17.82
CA LEU A 11 -21.90 16.52 -16.59
C LEU A 11 -23.36 16.85 -16.25
N GLU A 12 -24.24 15.85 -16.27
CA GLU A 12 -25.66 16.07 -15.95
C GLU A 12 -25.69 16.76 -14.58
N CYS A 13 -26.05 18.03 -14.62
CA CYS A 13 -26.18 18.87 -13.45
C CYS A 13 -27.39 18.31 -12.69
N PHE A 14 -27.17 17.57 -11.59
CA PHE A 14 -28.23 17.34 -10.65
C PHE A 14 -28.81 18.72 -10.29
N ALA A 15 -30.03 18.98 -10.70
CA ALA A 15 -30.75 20.21 -10.39
C ALA A 15 -31.09 20.20 -8.88
N GLY A 16 -30.06 20.30 -8.04
CA GLY A 16 -30.13 20.31 -6.59
C GLY A 16 -29.51 21.56 -6.01
N GLU A 17 -29.93 21.93 -4.81
CA GLU A 17 -29.35 23.03 -4.06
C GLU A 17 -27.86 22.78 -3.81
N VAL A 18 -27.00 23.71 -4.21
CA VAL A 18 -25.53 23.65 -3.97
C VAL A 18 -25.21 24.29 -2.63
N LYS A 19 -24.83 23.50 -1.65
CA LYS A 19 -24.30 23.97 -0.37
C LYS A 19 -22.76 24.09 -0.46
N LYS A 20 -22.25 25.31 -0.50
CA LYS A 20 -20.81 25.56 -0.42
C LYS A 20 -20.28 25.21 0.97
N LEU A 21 -19.17 24.49 1.04
CA LEU A 21 -18.45 24.20 2.28
C LEU A 21 -17.29 25.20 2.46
N PRO A 22 -16.89 25.47 3.71
CA PRO A 22 -15.68 26.25 3.98
C PRO A 22 -14.45 25.48 3.48
N GLN A 23 -13.34 26.21 3.27
CA GLN A 23 -12.07 25.59 2.90
C GLN A 23 -11.58 24.68 4.05
N PRO A 24 -10.99 23.50 3.73
CA PRO A 24 -10.44 22.62 4.75
C PRO A 24 -9.33 23.30 5.56
N ASP A 25 -9.35 23.14 6.87
CA ASP A 25 -8.22 23.52 7.72
C ASP A 25 -7.11 22.45 7.61
N LYS A 26 -5.97 22.84 7.08
CA LYS A 26 -4.79 22.00 6.88
C LYS A 26 -3.67 22.29 7.88
N SER A 27 -3.96 22.92 9.00
CA SER A 27 -2.96 23.33 9.99
C SER A 27 -2.36 22.15 10.78
N SER A 28 -3.10 21.05 10.94
CA SER A 28 -2.59 19.87 11.66
C SER A 28 -1.58 19.09 10.83
N GLU A 29 -0.62 18.44 11.51
CA GLU A 29 0.41 17.61 10.88
C GLU A 29 -0.21 16.53 9.98
N LEU A 30 -1.25 15.83 10.45
CA LEU A 30 -1.95 14.83 9.66
C LEU A 30 -2.52 15.41 8.37
N MET A 31 -3.15 16.57 8.42
CA MET A 31 -3.72 17.21 7.23
C MET A 31 -2.63 17.65 6.25
N GLN A 32 -1.48 18.07 6.73
CA GLN A 32 -0.31 18.38 5.91
C GLN A 32 0.25 17.13 5.23
N LEU A 33 0.34 16.00 5.94
CA LEU A 33 0.75 14.72 5.35
C LEU A 33 -0.21 14.25 4.27
N ILE A 34 -1.51 14.37 4.49
CA ILE A 34 -2.54 14.03 3.49
C ILE A 34 -2.41 14.91 2.26
N ASP A 35 -2.18 16.21 2.44
CA ASP A 35 -2.04 17.18 1.34
C ASP A 35 -0.78 16.93 0.51
N ASN A 36 0.32 16.52 1.15
CA ASN A 36 1.62 16.26 0.52
C ASN A 36 1.77 14.84 -0.05
N ARG A 37 0.92 13.89 0.35
CA ARG A 37 0.98 12.51 -0.11
C ARG A 37 0.83 12.42 -1.63
N GLN A 38 1.76 11.72 -2.27
CA GLN A 38 1.72 11.45 -3.72
C GLN A 38 2.17 10.03 -4.05
N SER A 39 1.82 9.55 -5.23
CA SER A 39 2.39 8.32 -5.80
C SER A 39 3.64 8.68 -6.59
N ALA A 40 4.77 8.09 -6.21
CA ALA A 40 6.05 8.32 -6.87
C ALA A 40 6.59 7.04 -7.51
N ARG A 41 7.24 7.18 -8.66
CA ARG A 41 7.75 6.06 -9.48
C ARG A 41 9.26 6.12 -9.68
N SER A 42 9.96 6.79 -8.79
CA SER A 42 11.42 6.84 -8.78
C SER A 42 11.95 6.45 -7.41
N TYR A 43 12.98 5.61 -7.39
CA TYR A 43 13.61 5.13 -6.17
C TYR A 43 15.11 5.30 -6.28
N SER A 44 15.78 5.58 -5.16
CA SER A 44 17.22 5.49 -5.08
C SER A 44 17.64 4.03 -4.85
N SER A 45 18.88 3.69 -5.20
CA SER A 45 19.48 2.39 -4.89
C SER A 45 19.87 2.23 -3.40
N LYS A 46 19.58 3.24 -2.57
CA LYS A 46 19.90 3.22 -1.15
C LYS A 46 18.89 2.40 -0.40
N ASP A 47 19.34 1.42 0.37
CA ASP A 47 18.50 0.67 1.29
C ASP A 47 17.90 1.57 2.38
N ILE A 48 16.75 1.15 2.89
CA ILE A 48 16.17 1.75 4.09
C ILE A 48 16.76 1.09 5.33
N SER A 49 16.80 1.82 6.45
CA SER A 49 17.25 1.25 7.73
C SER A 49 16.23 0.23 8.24
N GLU A 50 16.68 -0.71 9.08
CA GLU A 50 15.79 -1.67 9.76
C GLU A 50 14.73 -0.96 10.61
N GLN A 51 15.07 0.17 11.24
CA GLN A 51 14.11 0.98 11.97
C GLN A 51 13.03 1.55 11.05
N THR A 52 13.41 2.08 9.88
CA THR A 52 12.45 2.58 8.89
C THR A 52 11.54 1.46 8.38
N LEU A 53 12.09 0.28 8.15
CA LEU A 53 11.32 -0.90 7.74
C LEU A 53 10.34 -1.33 8.84
N SER A 54 10.80 -1.38 10.10
CA SER A 54 9.96 -1.72 11.26
C SER A 54 8.80 -0.74 11.41
N ASP A 55 9.08 0.56 11.39
CA ASP A 55 8.05 1.60 11.51
C ASP A 55 7.02 1.53 10.37
N LEU A 56 7.49 1.29 9.15
CA LEU A 56 6.66 1.17 7.96
C LEU A 56 5.72 -0.04 8.05
N LEU A 57 6.23 -1.18 8.50
CA LEU A 57 5.45 -2.40 8.70
C LEU A 57 4.44 -2.24 9.83
N TRP A 58 4.87 -1.62 10.92
CA TRP A 58 3.95 -1.32 12.02
C TRP A 58 2.84 -0.35 11.59
N ALA A 59 3.17 0.72 10.87
CA ALA A 59 2.16 1.64 10.33
C ALA A 59 1.18 0.90 9.41
N SER A 60 1.68 -0.01 8.58
CA SER A 60 0.89 -0.79 7.62
C SER A 60 -0.13 -1.71 8.29
N PHE A 61 0.33 -2.60 9.18
CA PHE A 61 -0.52 -3.66 9.76
C PHE A 61 -0.04 -4.11 11.15
N GLY A 62 0.61 -3.25 11.91
CA GLY A 62 1.08 -3.52 13.26
C GLY A 62 -0.06 -3.66 14.28
N ILE A 63 0.32 -3.87 15.53
CA ILE A 63 -0.61 -3.89 16.66
C ILE A 63 -0.46 -2.61 17.45
N ASN A 64 -1.56 -1.91 17.63
CA ASN A 64 -1.61 -0.63 18.37
C ASN A 64 -1.73 -0.87 19.89
N LYS A 65 -1.70 0.22 20.68
CA LYS A 65 -1.80 0.16 22.15
C LYS A 65 -3.12 -0.44 22.69
N LYS A 66 -4.13 -0.63 21.84
CA LYS A 66 -5.40 -1.29 22.20
C LYS A 66 -5.40 -2.78 21.86
N GLY A 67 -4.29 -3.33 21.35
CA GLY A 67 -4.20 -4.72 20.92
C GLY A 67 -4.92 -5.03 19.61
N THR A 68 -5.31 -4.00 18.83
CA THR A 68 -5.91 -4.16 17.50
C THR A 68 -4.92 -3.73 16.42
N ARG A 69 -5.21 -4.06 15.16
CA ARG A 69 -4.37 -3.61 14.05
C ARG A 69 -4.37 -2.08 13.93
N THR A 70 -3.31 -1.55 13.34
CA THR A 70 -3.18 -0.11 13.03
C THR A 70 -4.19 0.36 11.99
N ILE A 71 -4.85 -0.56 11.28
CA ILE A 71 -5.96 -0.32 10.37
C ILE A 71 -7.24 -1.01 10.88
N PRO A 72 -8.43 -0.51 10.53
CA PRO A 72 -9.66 -1.24 10.76
C PRO A 72 -9.75 -2.46 9.83
N THR A 73 -10.35 -3.55 10.33
CA THR A 73 -10.71 -4.70 9.51
C THR A 73 -12.17 -5.07 9.74
N ALA A 74 -12.85 -5.59 8.72
CA ALA A 74 -14.24 -6.00 8.82
C ALA A 74 -14.38 -7.01 9.97
N LYS A 75 -15.36 -6.79 10.86
CA LYS A 75 -15.61 -7.63 12.04
C LYS A 75 -14.38 -7.89 12.91
N ASN A 76 -13.34 -7.06 12.80
CA ASN A 76 -12.05 -7.25 13.46
C ASN A 76 -11.38 -8.61 13.12
N GLU A 77 -11.56 -9.11 11.91
CA GLU A 77 -11.04 -10.42 11.50
C GLU A 77 -9.51 -10.45 11.40
N GLN A 78 -8.87 -9.31 11.16
CA GLN A 78 -7.40 -9.16 11.12
C GLN A 78 -6.69 -10.15 10.18
N ASN A 79 -7.36 -10.59 9.13
CA ASN A 79 -6.99 -11.71 8.26
C ASN A 79 -6.07 -11.34 7.08
N LEU A 80 -5.57 -10.10 7.02
CA LEU A 80 -4.59 -9.70 6.01
C LEU A 80 -3.21 -10.23 6.40
N LYS A 81 -2.53 -10.91 5.48
CA LYS A 81 -1.12 -11.28 5.58
C LYS A 81 -0.27 -10.23 4.85
N VAL A 82 0.81 -9.80 5.47
CA VAL A 82 1.76 -8.84 4.87
C VAL A 82 3.08 -9.56 4.62
N PHE A 83 3.46 -9.66 3.35
CA PHE A 83 4.77 -10.15 2.95
C PHE A 83 5.67 -8.99 2.55
N VAL A 84 6.95 -9.18 2.76
CA VAL A 84 8.00 -8.19 2.49
C VAL A 84 9.03 -8.82 1.57
N VAL A 85 9.27 -8.21 0.42
CA VAL A 85 10.41 -8.53 -0.42
C VAL A 85 11.50 -7.54 -0.07
N TYR A 86 12.55 -8.03 0.57
CA TYR A 86 13.64 -7.23 1.11
C TYR A 86 14.93 -8.05 1.10
N GLN A 87 16.03 -7.45 0.68
CA GLN A 87 17.35 -8.09 0.60
C GLN A 87 17.32 -9.46 -0.10
N ASN A 88 16.70 -9.50 -1.29
CA ASN A 88 16.58 -10.69 -2.15
C ASN A 88 15.86 -11.89 -1.50
N SER A 89 15.11 -11.68 -0.45
CA SER A 89 14.35 -12.72 0.25
C SER A 89 12.90 -12.29 0.42
N ILE A 90 12.04 -13.28 0.63
CA ILE A 90 10.63 -13.08 0.97
C ILE A 90 10.46 -13.34 2.46
N TRP A 91 9.84 -12.41 3.15
CA TRP A 91 9.54 -12.45 4.56
C TRP A 91 8.06 -12.29 4.82
N ALA A 92 7.53 -12.95 5.85
CA ALA A 92 6.21 -12.68 6.39
C ALA A 92 6.35 -11.80 7.63
N TYR A 93 5.53 -10.76 7.74
CA TYR A 93 5.53 -9.90 8.91
C TYR A 93 4.71 -10.50 10.04
N ASP A 94 5.34 -10.77 11.16
CA ASP A 94 4.71 -11.09 12.43
C ASP A 94 4.53 -9.80 13.25
N ALA A 95 3.30 -9.31 13.28
CA ALA A 95 3.00 -8.08 13.99
C ALA A 95 2.98 -8.23 15.52
N ALA A 96 2.79 -9.45 16.04
CA ALA A 96 2.79 -9.70 17.50
C ALA A 96 4.22 -9.61 18.06
N ALA A 97 5.17 -10.18 17.35
CA ALA A 97 6.59 -10.12 17.71
C ALA A 97 7.32 -8.90 17.09
N ASN A 98 6.65 -8.12 16.23
CA ASN A 98 7.27 -7.09 15.39
C ASN A 98 8.53 -7.61 14.69
N SER A 99 8.42 -8.73 14.01
CA SER A 99 9.53 -9.45 13.41
C SER A 99 9.24 -9.92 11.99
N LEU A 100 10.28 -10.34 11.28
CA LEU A 100 10.19 -10.94 9.95
C LEU A 100 10.51 -12.43 10.03
N ILE A 101 9.60 -13.24 9.53
CA ILE A 101 9.77 -14.69 9.40
C ILE A 101 10.13 -15.01 7.96
N LYS A 102 11.29 -15.63 7.72
CA LYS A 102 11.72 -15.96 6.36
C LYS A 102 10.79 -16.99 5.73
N VAL A 103 10.27 -16.67 4.54
CA VAL A 103 9.43 -17.56 3.73
C VAL A 103 10.26 -18.27 2.67
N SER A 104 11.13 -17.53 1.97
CA SER A 104 11.95 -18.07 0.87
C SER A 104 13.11 -17.12 0.54
N ASP A 105 14.19 -17.67 0.01
CA ASP A 105 15.28 -16.94 -0.67
C ASP A 105 15.07 -16.88 -2.18
N GLU A 106 13.88 -17.24 -2.66
CA GLU A 106 13.58 -17.23 -4.08
C GLU A 106 13.41 -15.80 -4.61
N GLU A 107 14.06 -15.53 -5.72
CA GLU A 107 13.98 -14.25 -6.41
C GLU A 107 12.63 -14.13 -7.12
N ILE A 108 11.78 -13.17 -6.68
CA ILE A 108 10.41 -12.96 -7.21
C ILE A 108 10.23 -11.66 -7.97
N SER A 109 11.30 -10.90 -8.22
CA SER A 109 11.22 -9.58 -8.89
C SER A 109 10.48 -9.65 -10.21
N ARG A 110 10.66 -10.72 -10.99
CA ARG A 110 9.98 -10.90 -12.29
C ARG A 110 8.45 -10.94 -12.17
N TYR A 111 7.91 -11.35 -11.03
CA TYR A 111 6.46 -11.44 -10.81
C TYR A 111 5.88 -10.13 -10.28
N ILE A 112 6.65 -9.38 -9.51
CA ILE A 112 6.23 -8.12 -8.90
C ILE A 112 6.68 -6.89 -9.69
N ALA A 113 7.80 -6.96 -10.42
CA ALA A 113 8.40 -5.84 -11.15
C ALA A 113 8.01 -5.83 -12.65
N LYS A 114 6.72 -5.97 -12.95
CA LYS A 114 6.19 -5.83 -14.31
C LYS A 114 6.41 -4.42 -14.92
N GLN A 115 6.75 -3.44 -14.09
CA GLN A 115 7.06 -2.08 -14.47
C GLN A 115 8.51 -1.77 -14.06
N ASP A 116 9.31 -1.21 -14.96
CA ASP A 116 10.76 -1.06 -14.77
C ASP A 116 11.19 -0.30 -13.53
N PHE A 117 10.45 0.74 -13.15
CA PHE A 117 10.78 1.52 -11.96
C PHE A 117 10.75 0.71 -10.65
N VAL A 118 10.02 -0.40 -10.61
CA VAL A 118 9.91 -1.27 -9.42
C VAL A 118 11.20 -2.00 -9.12
N LYS A 119 12.01 -2.28 -10.14
CA LYS A 119 13.30 -2.98 -9.99
C LYS A 119 14.27 -2.27 -9.03
N ASN A 120 14.11 -0.95 -8.89
CA ASN A 120 14.95 -0.14 -8.02
C ASN A 120 14.35 0.09 -6.63
N ALA A 121 13.15 -0.43 -6.35
CA ALA A 121 12.54 -0.28 -5.03
C ALA A 121 13.22 -1.22 -4.02
N PRO A 122 13.83 -0.71 -2.93
CA PRO A 122 14.55 -1.55 -1.97
C PRO A 122 13.61 -2.46 -1.18
N VAL A 123 12.33 -2.10 -1.09
CA VAL A 123 11.30 -2.88 -0.39
C VAL A 123 10.03 -2.93 -1.21
N ASN A 124 9.42 -4.11 -1.28
CA ASN A 124 8.06 -4.26 -1.77
C ASN A 124 7.21 -4.95 -0.71
N LEU A 125 6.05 -4.38 -0.40
CA LEU A 125 5.03 -4.99 0.45
C LEU A 125 3.99 -5.67 -0.42
N ILE A 126 3.63 -6.90 -0.06
CA ILE A 126 2.58 -7.67 -0.73
C ILE A 126 1.50 -7.98 0.30
N TYR A 127 0.28 -7.56 0.00
CA TYR A 127 -0.89 -7.82 0.83
C TYR A 127 -1.64 -9.02 0.29
N ALA A 128 -1.86 -10.03 1.11
CA ALA A 128 -2.62 -11.22 0.77
C ALA A 128 -3.78 -11.42 1.76
N GLY A 129 -4.95 -11.67 1.25
CA GLY A 129 -6.15 -11.96 2.05
C GLY A 129 -7.08 -12.90 1.29
N SER A 130 -7.81 -13.74 2.02
CA SER A 130 -8.72 -14.75 1.46
C SER A 130 -10.12 -14.20 1.16
N ASP A 131 -10.54 -13.14 1.85
CA ASP A 131 -11.83 -12.50 1.62
C ASP A 131 -11.76 -11.58 0.40
N GLN A 132 -12.40 -11.98 -0.69
CA GLN A 132 -12.40 -11.25 -1.96
C GLN A 132 -13.10 -9.88 -1.88
N ILE A 133 -13.99 -9.69 -0.93
CA ILE A 133 -14.74 -8.44 -0.73
C ILE A 133 -13.97 -7.50 0.18
N ASN A 134 -13.59 -7.96 1.37
CA ASN A 134 -13.02 -7.09 2.41
C ASN A 134 -11.50 -6.93 2.32
N SER A 135 -10.76 -7.95 1.86
CA SER A 135 -9.29 -7.86 1.79
C SER A 135 -8.78 -6.71 0.92
N PRO A 136 -9.38 -6.35 -0.21
CA PRO A 136 -8.96 -5.15 -0.95
C PRO A 136 -9.12 -3.84 -0.17
N PHE A 137 -10.20 -3.71 0.64
CA PHE A 137 -10.38 -2.52 1.51
C PHE A 137 -9.34 -2.49 2.61
N HIS A 138 -9.04 -3.62 3.24
CA HIS A 138 -7.99 -3.72 4.26
C HIS A 138 -6.61 -3.39 3.67
N ALA A 139 -6.28 -3.92 2.49
CA ALA A 139 -5.05 -3.60 1.79
C ALA A 139 -4.95 -2.12 1.43
N GLY A 140 -6.06 -1.50 1.00
CA GLY A 140 -6.14 -0.06 0.73
C GLY A 140 -5.89 0.79 1.98
N ALA A 141 -6.49 0.41 3.12
CA ALA A 141 -6.25 1.09 4.40
C ALA A 141 -4.79 0.97 4.85
N ALA A 142 -4.20 -0.25 4.76
CA ALA A 142 -2.80 -0.49 5.07
C ALA A 142 -1.87 0.34 4.16
N ALA A 143 -2.15 0.36 2.86
CA ALA A 143 -1.38 1.13 1.90
C ALA A 143 -1.46 2.63 2.15
N GLN A 144 -2.61 3.17 2.57
CA GLN A 144 -2.73 4.59 2.92
C GLN A 144 -1.87 4.95 4.13
N ASN A 145 -1.80 4.10 5.16
CA ASN A 145 -0.89 4.32 6.29
C ASN A 145 0.58 4.33 5.82
N VAL A 146 0.96 3.43 4.90
CA VAL A 146 2.30 3.41 4.29
C VAL A 146 2.58 4.71 3.54
N TYR A 147 1.61 5.22 2.78
CA TYR A 147 1.76 6.51 2.09
C TYR A 147 2.02 7.66 3.07
N LEU A 148 1.23 7.75 4.14
CA LEU A 148 1.38 8.83 5.13
C LEU A 148 2.71 8.72 5.88
N TYR A 149 3.11 7.51 6.30
CA TYR A 149 4.40 7.28 6.92
C TYR A 149 5.56 7.63 5.96
N ALA A 150 5.52 7.13 4.72
CA ALA A 150 6.52 7.43 3.70
C ALA A 150 6.65 8.94 3.47
N THR A 151 5.50 9.65 3.35
CA THR A 151 5.48 11.11 3.21
C THR A 151 6.15 11.80 4.39
N SER A 152 5.90 11.36 5.63
CA SER A 152 6.53 11.94 6.84
C SER A 152 8.05 11.75 6.89
N LYS A 153 8.57 10.76 6.17
CA LYS A 153 10.00 10.43 6.09
C LYS A 153 10.68 10.87 4.78
N GLY A 154 9.95 11.54 3.88
CA GLY A 154 10.47 11.91 2.58
C GLY A 154 10.77 10.72 1.67
N LEU A 155 10.07 9.59 1.87
CA LEU A 155 10.22 8.37 1.08
C LEU A 155 9.21 8.34 -0.05
N ASN A 156 9.62 7.76 -1.19
CA ASN A 156 8.75 7.51 -2.33
C ASN A 156 8.04 6.17 -2.18
N THR A 157 6.75 6.15 -2.47
CA THR A 157 5.94 4.92 -2.48
C THR A 157 4.82 4.97 -3.50
N ILE A 158 4.32 3.80 -3.89
CA ILE A 158 3.18 3.64 -4.79
C ILE A 158 2.46 2.31 -4.54
N VAL A 159 1.13 2.35 -4.55
CA VAL A 159 0.30 1.14 -4.62
C VAL A 159 0.20 0.66 -6.07
N ARG A 160 0.31 -0.65 -6.27
CA ARG A 160 0.26 -1.28 -7.59
C ARG A 160 -0.62 -2.53 -7.57
N GLY A 161 -1.33 -2.76 -8.67
CA GLY A 161 -2.08 -4.01 -8.91
C GLY A 161 -1.55 -4.81 -10.10
N TYR A 162 -0.61 -4.26 -10.87
CA TYR A 162 -0.04 -4.94 -12.05
C TYR A 162 1.11 -5.88 -11.62
N ILE A 163 0.72 -7.07 -11.18
CA ILE A 163 1.57 -8.14 -10.67
C ILE A 163 1.05 -9.48 -11.19
N ASP A 164 1.86 -10.51 -11.15
CA ASP A 164 1.48 -11.89 -11.48
C ASP A 164 0.91 -12.58 -10.22
N LYS A 165 -0.40 -12.48 -10.05
CA LYS A 165 -1.08 -12.95 -8.81
C LYS A 165 -1.02 -14.46 -8.65
N ASP A 166 -1.14 -15.22 -9.73
CA ASP A 166 -1.22 -16.68 -9.65
C ASP A 166 0.15 -17.26 -9.31
N GLU A 167 1.20 -16.80 -9.95
CA GLU A 167 2.56 -17.18 -9.60
C GLU A 167 2.95 -16.76 -8.17
N LEU A 168 2.51 -15.57 -7.73
CA LEU A 168 2.79 -15.11 -6.38
C LEU A 168 2.12 -15.96 -5.29
N LYS A 169 0.91 -16.51 -5.52
CA LYS A 169 0.27 -17.41 -4.56
C LYS A 169 1.14 -18.61 -4.22
N ASP A 170 1.73 -19.24 -5.23
CA ASP A 170 2.61 -20.39 -5.05
C ASP A 170 3.90 -20.01 -4.34
N LYS A 171 4.53 -18.90 -4.75
CA LYS A 171 5.78 -18.40 -4.17
C LYS A 171 5.63 -17.97 -2.72
N LEU A 172 4.50 -17.38 -2.37
CA LEU A 172 4.13 -16.99 -1.01
C LEU A 172 3.56 -18.15 -0.19
N ARG A 173 3.47 -19.36 -0.77
CA ARG A 173 2.94 -20.57 -0.13
C ARG A 173 1.50 -20.40 0.41
N LEU A 174 0.67 -19.63 -0.30
CA LEU A 174 -0.71 -19.35 0.10
C LEU A 174 -1.68 -20.51 -0.19
N ASN A 175 -1.27 -21.52 -0.97
CA ASN A 175 -2.09 -22.67 -1.35
C ASN A 175 -1.82 -23.92 -0.48
N ARG A 176 -1.18 -23.78 0.67
CA ARG A 176 -0.75 -24.89 1.52
C ARG A 176 -1.55 -25.05 2.82
N ASP A 177 -2.68 -24.34 2.94
CA ASP A 177 -3.63 -24.47 4.06
C ASP A 177 -4.92 -25.13 3.60
#